data_2f0fb70e1615995ca922edef445aa289
#
_entry.id   2f0fb70e1615995ca922edef445aa289
#
_cell.length_a   1.000
_cell.length_b   1.000
_cell.length_c   1.000
_cell.angle_alpha   90.00
_cell.angle_beta   90.00
_cell.angle_gamma   90.00
#
_symmetry.space_group_name_H-M   'P 1'
#
loop_
_entity.id
_entity.type
_entity.pdbx_description
1 polymer ?
#
loop_
_entity_poly.entity_id
_entity_poly.type
_entity_poly.pdbx_seq_one_letter_code
_entity_poly.pdbx_strand_id
1 'polypeptide(L)'
;MKKRILVVDDEISIRMGIREFAEYQGYDVTGAANGREALELCRQQDFDLIIMDIMMPEMDGYEAYRRIREIKDIPALMLSAKGEEYDKLQGFEAGIDDYVVKPFSIKELMARVNVILMRHEPREEKPQGEIYEFQGLTVNISAREVFVDGVHVELRPKEYDLLFFLVQNRGIVFSRDALLEKVWGFDFMGDDRTVDAQIKMLRHVLGDYRTYIVTYRGAGYKFEAEEKA
;
A
#
# COMPACT_ATOMS: atom_id res chain seq x y z
N MET A 1 15.61 10.22 9.59
CA MET A 1 14.83 10.69 10.77
C MET A 1 13.89 9.58 11.20
N LYS A 2 13.46 9.54 12.49
CA LYS A 2 12.41 8.61 12.93
C LYS A 2 11.07 9.06 12.34
N LYS A 3 10.26 8.12 11.84
CA LYS A 3 8.90 8.41 11.41
C LYS A 3 8.01 8.74 12.60
N ARG A 4 7.15 9.74 12.45
CA ARG A 4 6.29 10.28 13.51
C ARG A 4 4.85 9.83 13.30
N ILE A 5 4.29 9.15 14.29
CA ILE A 5 2.93 8.60 14.25
C ILE A 5 2.07 9.33 15.28
N LEU A 6 0.91 9.84 14.86
CA LEU A 6 -0.13 10.35 15.75
C LEU A 6 -1.14 9.23 16.03
N VAL A 7 -1.34 8.91 17.31
CA VAL A 7 -2.32 7.91 17.76
C VAL A 7 -3.47 8.62 18.47
N VAL A 8 -4.67 8.52 17.89
CA VAL A 8 -5.88 9.21 18.37
C VAL A 8 -6.93 8.17 18.75
N ASP A 9 -7.25 8.09 20.02
CA ASP A 9 -8.24 7.18 20.59
C ASP A 9 -8.64 7.73 21.97
N ASP A 10 -9.88 7.66 22.39
CA ASP A 10 -10.28 8.16 23.72
C ASP A 10 -9.83 7.20 24.83
N GLU A 11 -9.62 5.91 24.53
CA GLU A 11 -9.12 4.93 25.46
C GLU A 11 -7.60 5.01 25.63
N ILE A 12 -7.15 5.43 26.83
CA ILE A 12 -5.72 5.56 27.15
C ILE A 12 -4.96 4.23 27.02
N SER A 13 -5.61 3.12 27.32
CA SER A 13 -5.03 1.76 27.22
C SER A 13 -4.64 1.41 25.80
N ILE A 14 -5.47 1.76 24.81
CA ILE A 14 -5.21 1.54 23.39
C ILE A 14 -4.04 2.41 22.95
N ARG A 15 -4.08 3.73 23.28
CA ARG A 15 -3.00 4.64 22.93
C ARG A 15 -1.65 4.20 23.49
N MET A 16 -1.63 3.76 24.76
CA MET A 16 -0.40 3.28 25.41
C MET A 16 0.13 2.00 24.79
N GLY A 17 -0.75 1.02 24.52
CA GLY A 17 -0.35 -0.25 23.91
C GLY A 17 0.24 -0.06 22.51
N ILE A 18 -0.39 0.80 21.68
CA ILE A 18 0.13 1.13 20.35
C ILE A 18 1.47 1.88 20.47
N ARG A 19 1.55 2.87 21.36
CA ARG A 19 2.78 3.66 21.59
C ARG A 19 3.96 2.76 21.95
N GLU A 20 3.80 1.92 22.98
CA GLU A 20 4.89 1.07 23.48
C GLU A 20 5.47 0.18 22.38
N PHE A 21 4.59 -0.43 21.58
CA PHE A 21 5.01 -1.32 20.50
C PHE A 21 5.64 -0.54 19.32
N ALA A 22 5.07 0.61 18.95
CA ALA A 22 5.58 1.43 17.86
C ALA A 22 6.93 2.08 18.22
N GLU A 23 7.11 2.57 19.45
CA GLU A 23 8.39 3.10 19.94
C GLU A 23 9.48 2.01 19.98
N TYR A 24 9.10 0.77 20.37
CA TYR A 24 10.01 -0.39 20.27
C TYR A 24 10.48 -0.65 18.84
N GLN A 25 9.62 -0.42 17.84
CA GLN A 25 9.98 -0.52 16.42
C GLN A 25 10.75 0.70 15.88
N GLY A 26 11.00 1.71 16.71
CA GLY A 26 11.81 2.87 16.36
C GLY A 26 11.02 4.09 15.86
N TYR A 27 9.69 4.07 15.94
CA TYR A 27 8.83 5.22 15.63
C TYR A 27 8.85 6.27 16.76
N ASP A 28 8.48 7.50 16.43
CA ASP A 28 8.20 8.57 17.41
C ASP A 28 6.68 8.72 17.50
N VAL A 29 6.09 8.57 18.70
CA VAL A 29 4.64 8.48 18.86
C VAL A 29 4.08 9.59 19.72
N THR A 30 3.14 10.34 19.17
CA THR A 30 2.34 11.32 19.89
C THR A 30 0.92 10.80 20.06
N GLY A 31 0.32 10.95 21.25
CA GLY A 31 -1.06 10.55 21.51
C GLY A 31 -1.99 11.76 21.59
N ALA A 32 -3.24 11.59 21.12
CA ALA A 32 -4.35 12.51 21.31
C ALA A 32 -5.57 11.76 21.85
N ALA A 33 -6.36 12.39 22.73
CA ALA A 33 -7.52 11.74 23.34
C ALA A 33 -8.84 11.98 22.59
N ASN A 34 -8.86 12.83 21.57
CA ASN A 34 -10.03 13.13 20.74
C ASN A 34 -9.62 13.82 19.43
N GLY A 35 -10.58 13.97 18.52
CA GLY A 35 -10.34 14.59 17.22
C GLY A 35 -9.92 16.06 17.26
N ARG A 36 -10.33 16.83 18.28
CA ARG A 36 -9.95 18.24 18.44
C ARG A 36 -8.47 18.37 18.80
N GLU A 37 -8.01 17.56 19.75
CA GLU A 37 -6.59 17.51 20.14
C GLU A 37 -5.72 17.08 18.97
N ALA A 38 -6.17 16.06 18.20
CA ALA A 38 -5.47 15.61 17.00
C ALA A 38 -5.30 16.72 15.96
N LEU A 39 -6.38 17.47 15.68
CA LEU A 39 -6.36 18.62 14.77
C LEU A 39 -5.37 19.70 15.20
N GLU A 40 -5.36 20.02 16.50
CA GLU A 40 -4.43 21.03 17.05
C GLU A 40 -2.98 20.56 16.95
N LEU A 41 -2.69 19.30 17.25
CA LEU A 41 -1.37 18.71 17.09
C LEU A 41 -0.89 18.72 15.64
N CYS A 42 -1.77 18.41 14.69
CA CYS A 42 -1.45 18.47 13.26
C CYS A 42 -1.17 19.90 12.75
N ARG A 43 -1.70 20.94 13.42
CA ARG A 43 -1.34 22.35 13.11
C ARG A 43 0.06 22.71 13.59
N GLN A 44 0.47 22.16 14.73
CA GLN A 44 1.71 22.52 15.40
C GLN A 44 2.92 21.75 14.89
N GLN A 45 2.72 20.52 14.41
CA GLN A 45 3.81 19.63 14.00
C GLN A 45 3.39 18.72 12.86
N ASP A 46 4.39 18.11 12.21
CA ASP A 46 4.17 17.17 11.10
C ASP A 46 4.16 15.74 11.62
N PHE A 47 3.33 14.90 10.99
CA PHE A 47 3.25 13.47 11.21
C PHE A 47 3.36 12.74 9.87
N ASP A 48 3.95 11.54 9.89
CA ASP A 48 4.06 10.67 8.73
C ASP A 48 2.83 9.76 8.58
N LEU A 49 2.07 9.55 9.67
CA LEU A 49 0.86 8.72 9.67
C LEU A 49 -0.01 9.04 10.89
N ILE A 50 -1.32 8.93 10.71
CA ILE A 50 -2.32 9.02 11.79
C ILE A 50 -2.98 7.64 11.95
N ILE A 51 -3.01 7.13 13.19
CA ILE A 51 -3.88 6.02 13.60
C ILE A 51 -5.02 6.65 14.40
N MET A 52 -6.27 6.52 13.94
CA MET A 52 -7.39 7.27 14.50
C MET A 52 -8.60 6.39 14.73
N ASP A 53 -9.13 6.41 15.95
CA ASP A 53 -10.44 5.82 16.23
C ASP A 53 -11.54 6.61 15.55
N ILE A 54 -12.52 5.89 15.02
CA ILE A 54 -13.71 6.51 14.41
C ILE A 54 -14.63 7.04 15.49
N MET A 55 -14.90 6.23 16.51
CA MET A 55 -15.90 6.53 17.55
C MET A 55 -15.27 7.23 18.73
N MET A 56 -15.22 8.55 18.68
CA MET A 56 -14.72 9.38 19.77
C MET A 56 -15.74 10.45 20.18
N PRO A 57 -15.74 10.87 21.46
CA PRO A 57 -16.60 11.95 21.94
C PRO A 57 -16.18 13.31 21.32
N GLU A 58 -17.12 14.24 21.25
CA GLU A 58 -17.00 15.63 20.76
C GLU A 58 -16.79 15.76 19.24
N MET A 59 -15.87 15.03 18.67
CA MET A 59 -15.55 15.03 17.23
C MET A 59 -15.13 13.61 16.84
N ASP A 60 -15.91 12.99 15.96
CA ASP A 60 -15.60 11.66 15.44
C ASP A 60 -14.34 11.67 14.54
N GLY A 61 -13.78 10.47 14.31
CA GLY A 61 -12.53 10.32 13.56
C GLY A 61 -12.65 10.76 12.10
N TYR A 62 -13.79 10.59 11.46
CA TYR A 62 -14.00 11.02 10.07
C TYR A 62 -14.02 12.54 9.95
N GLU A 63 -14.74 13.22 10.84
CA GLU A 63 -14.79 14.70 10.85
C GLU A 63 -13.42 15.26 11.17
N ALA A 64 -12.71 14.68 12.16
CA ALA A 64 -11.37 15.08 12.52
C ALA A 64 -10.40 14.93 11.34
N TYR A 65 -10.40 13.78 10.68
CA TYR A 65 -9.51 13.51 9.56
C TYR A 65 -9.80 14.40 8.35
N ARG A 66 -11.08 14.60 8.00
CA ARG A 66 -11.47 15.54 6.94
C ARG A 66 -10.90 16.94 7.17
N ARG A 67 -11.02 17.47 8.41
CA ARG A 67 -10.46 18.79 8.77
C ARG A 67 -8.93 18.82 8.76
N ILE A 68 -8.29 17.70 9.13
CA ILE A 68 -6.83 17.57 9.05
C ILE A 68 -6.38 17.62 7.60
N ARG A 69 -7.07 16.93 6.69
CA ARG A 69 -6.76 16.92 5.25
C ARG A 69 -6.90 18.29 4.56
N GLU A 70 -7.73 19.17 5.08
CA GLU A 70 -7.80 20.57 4.61
C GLU A 70 -6.50 21.36 4.90
N ILE A 71 -5.68 20.89 5.84
CA ILE A 71 -4.46 21.56 6.30
C ILE A 71 -3.20 20.83 5.83
N LYS A 72 -3.21 19.51 5.91
CA LYS A 72 -2.06 18.64 5.61
C LYS A 72 -2.51 17.32 5.02
N ASP A 73 -1.80 16.86 4.01
CA ASP A 73 -2.02 15.52 3.42
C ASP A 73 -1.19 14.48 4.21
N ILE A 74 -1.80 13.94 5.25
CA ILE A 74 -1.20 12.92 6.12
C ILE A 74 -1.98 11.62 5.93
N PRO A 75 -1.33 10.49 5.63
CA PRO A 75 -2.01 9.21 5.51
C PRO A 75 -2.65 8.77 6.83
N ALA A 76 -3.78 8.05 6.75
CA ALA A 76 -4.51 7.61 7.92
C ALA A 76 -4.92 6.14 7.88
N LEU A 77 -4.77 5.49 9.03
CA LEU A 77 -5.29 4.17 9.35
C LEU A 77 -6.40 4.34 10.39
N MET A 78 -7.66 4.00 10.00
CA MET A 78 -8.79 4.11 10.91
C MET A 78 -8.99 2.85 11.76
N LEU A 79 -9.34 3.04 13.03
CA LEU A 79 -9.79 1.98 13.92
C LEU A 79 -11.31 2.00 13.97
N SER A 80 -11.98 0.89 13.61
CA SER A 80 -13.44 0.79 13.54
C SER A 80 -13.99 -0.27 14.49
N ALA A 81 -15.22 -0.12 14.98
CA ALA A 81 -15.90 -1.17 15.71
C ALA A 81 -16.45 -2.25 14.75
N LYS A 82 -16.63 -3.48 15.27
CA LYS A 82 -17.19 -4.60 14.49
C LYS A 82 -18.66 -4.32 14.17
N GLY A 83 -19.01 -4.25 12.88
CA GLY A 83 -20.39 -4.05 12.42
C GLY A 83 -20.63 -2.74 11.64
N GLU A 84 -19.66 -1.85 11.56
CA GLU A 84 -19.76 -0.56 10.86
C GLU A 84 -19.38 -0.67 9.36
N GLU A 85 -19.98 -1.66 8.65
CA GLU A 85 -19.73 -1.80 7.20
C GLU A 85 -20.23 -0.59 6.38
N TYR A 86 -21.15 0.19 6.93
CA TYR A 86 -21.70 1.38 6.27
C TYR A 86 -20.70 2.54 6.20
N ASP A 87 -19.73 2.58 7.12
CA ASP A 87 -18.75 3.65 7.23
C ASP A 87 -17.60 3.51 6.24
N LYS A 88 -17.38 2.31 5.70
CA LYS A 88 -16.33 2.07 4.67
C LYS A 88 -16.55 2.90 3.41
N LEU A 89 -17.81 3.15 3.02
CA LEU A 89 -18.13 3.98 1.85
C LEU A 89 -17.82 5.46 2.08
N GLN A 90 -18.09 5.99 3.26
CA GLN A 90 -17.72 7.38 3.61
C GLN A 90 -16.22 7.57 3.74
N GLY A 91 -15.50 6.55 4.20
CA GLY A 91 -14.05 6.59 4.32
C GLY A 91 -13.31 6.57 2.98
N PHE A 92 -13.83 5.87 1.97
CA PHE A 92 -13.28 5.94 0.61
C PHE A 92 -13.38 7.34 0.01
N GLU A 93 -14.46 8.07 0.27
CA GLU A 93 -14.63 9.47 -0.16
C GLU A 93 -13.71 10.42 0.63
N ALA A 94 -13.35 10.09 1.87
CA ALA A 94 -12.43 10.88 2.70
C ALA A 94 -10.94 10.64 2.37
N GLY A 95 -10.60 9.67 1.52
CA GLY A 95 -9.22 9.35 1.13
C GLY A 95 -8.40 8.68 2.23
N ILE A 96 -9.02 7.81 3.01
CA ILE A 96 -8.40 7.00 4.07
C ILE A 96 -7.62 5.83 3.43
N ASP A 97 -6.44 5.52 3.94
CA ASP A 97 -5.53 4.52 3.36
C ASP A 97 -5.90 3.09 3.72
N ASP A 98 -6.34 2.82 4.95
CA ASP A 98 -6.74 1.48 5.41
C ASP A 98 -7.59 1.54 6.69
N TYR A 99 -8.17 0.39 7.07
CA TYR A 99 -9.01 0.20 8.27
C TYR A 99 -8.57 -1.03 9.05
N VAL A 100 -8.68 -0.95 10.38
CA VAL A 100 -8.51 -2.09 11.29
C VAL A 100 -9.73 -2.16 12.21
N VAL A 101 -10.34 -3.35 12.28
CA VAL A 101 -11.53 -3.60 13.10
C VAL A 101 -11.13 -3.98 14.52
N LYS A 102 -11.69 -3.31 15.54
CA LYS A 102 -11.54 -3.67 16.95
C LYS A 102 -12.37 -4.93 17.28
N PRO A 103 -11.84 -5.91 18.07
CA PRO A 103 -10.49 -5.94 18.64
C PRO A 103 -9.44 -6.39 17.62
N PHE A 104 -8.26 -5.80 17.67
CA PHE A 104 -7.16 -6.07 16.73
C PHE A 104 -5.89 -6.54 17.45
N SER A 105 -5.02 -7.20 16.71
CA SER A 105 -3.65 -7.46 17.14
C SER A 105 -2.76 -6.25 16.86
N ILE A 106 -1.98 -5.80 17.85
CA ILE A 106 -1.01 -4.70 17.63
C ILE A 106 -0.01 -5.05 16.53
N LYS A 107 0.36 -6.32 16.38
CA LYS A 107 1.23 -6.79 15.28
C LYS A 107 0.58 -6.59 13.90
N GLU A 108 -0.71 -6.91 13.77
CA GLU A 108 -1.47 -6.68 12.54
C GLU A 108 -1.56 -5.18 12.23
N LEU A 109 -1.93 -4.37 13.22
CA LEU A 109 -1.99 -2.91 13.09
C LEU A 109 -0.65 -2.35 12.57
N MET A 110 0.47 -2.73 13.18
CA MET A 110 1.78 -2.23 12.80
C MET A 110 2.26 -2.74 11.44
N ALA A 111 1.84 -3.94 11.02
CA ALA A 111 2.11 -4.41 9.66
C ALA A 111 1.42 -3.52 8.60
N ARG A 112 0.17 -3.07 8.86
CA ARG A 112 -0.56 -2.14 8.00
C ARG A 112 0.05 -0.74 8.02
N VAL A 113 0.45 -0.24 9.20
CA VAL A 113 1.21 1.01 9.36
C VAL A 113 2.45 1.02 8.47
N ASN A 114 3.24 -0.06 8.49
CA ASN A 114 4.44 -0.18 7.65
C ASN A 114 4.11 -0.10 6.15
N VAL A 115 3.04 -0.78 5.71
CA VAL A 115 2.61 -0.75 4.30
C VAL A 115 2.18 0.65 3.88
N ILE A 116 1.43 1.37 4.74
CA ILE A 116 1.00 2.74 4.44
C ILE A 116 2.21 3.67 4.37
N LEU A 117 3.10 3.63 5.36
CA LEU A 117 4.31 4.46 5.38
C LEU A 117 5.21 4.23 4.17
N MET A 118 5.38 2.96 3.73
CA MET A 118 6.13 2.64 2.53
C MET A 118 5.51 3.23 1.25
N ARG A 119 4.18 3.34 1.18
CA ARG A 119 3.47 3.95 0.03
C ARG A 119 3.63 5.47 0.00
N HIS A 120 3.70 6.09 1.18
CA HIS A 120 3.80 7.54 1.37
C HIS A 120 5.24 8.02 1.65
N GLU A 121 6.23 7.13 1.69
CA GLU A 121 7.61 7.60 1.69
C GLU A 121 7.81 8.48 0.46
N PRO A 122 8.35 9.72 0.64
CA PRO A 122 8.91 10.42 -0.50
C PRO A 122 9.91 9.43 -1.07
N ARG A 123 9.59 8.85 -2.22
CA ARG A 123 10.61 8.14 -2.96
C ARG A 123 11.74 9.14 -3.09
N GLU A 124 12.86 8.92 -2.38
CA GLU A 124 14.08 9.61 -2.75
C GLU A 124 14.06 9.58 -4.26
N GLU A 125 14.16 10.74 -4.89
CA GLU A 125 14.29 10.84 -6.34
C GLU A 125 15.51 9.99 -6.70
N LYS A 126 15.25 8.68 -6.84
CA LYS A 126 16.15 7.86 -7.62
C LYS A 126 16.14 8.53 -8.98
N PRO A 127 17.31 8.88 -9.52
CA PRO A 127 17.41 9.67 -10.71
C PRO A 127 16.53 9.03 -11.79
N GLN A 128 15.54 9.81 -12.28
CA GLN A 128 14.58 9.47 -13.32
C GLN A 128 13.88 8.11 -13.05
N GLY A 129 12.60 8.17 -12.70
CA GLY A 129 11.77 7.02 -12.32
C GLY A 129 12.12 5.79 -13.14
N GLU A 130 12.21 4.62 -12.48
CA GLU A 130 12.57 3.35 -13.13
C GLU A 130 11.63 3.10 -14.31
N ILE A 131 11.99 3.62 -15.47
CA ILE A 131 11.34 3.39 -16.75
C ILE A 131 12.15 2.30 -17.43
N TYR A 132 11.52 1.18 -17.64
CA TYR A 132 12.09 0.08 -18.38
C TYR A 132 11.56 0.15 -19.80
N GLU A 133 12.45 0.37 -20.76
CA GLU A 133 12.11 0.38 -22.17
C GLU A 133 12.61 -0.89 -22.86
N PHE A 134 11.68 -1.62 -23.41
CA PHE A 134 11.94 -2.78 -24.26
C PHE A 134 11.46 -2.47 -25.68
N GLN A 135 11.69 -3.38 -26.61
CA GLN A 135 11.13 -3.19 -27.95
C GLN A 135 9.59 -3.21 -27.88
N GLY A 136 8.96 -2.02 -28.08
CA GLY A 136 7.52 -1.83 -28.09
C GLY A 136 6.79 -1.93 -26.74
N LEU A 137 7.50 -2.19 -25.62
CA LEU A 137 6.94 -2.18 -24.28
C LEU A 137 7.69 -1.19 -23.41
N THR A 138 6.98 -0.22 -22.85
CA THR A 138 7.51 0.71 -21.84
C THR A 138 6.77 0.50 -20.53
N VAL A 139 7.52 0.31 -19.45
CA VAL A 139 6.97 0.11 -18.10
C VAL A 139 7.54 1.20 -17.19
N ASN A 140 6.71 2.15 -16.82
CA ASN A 140 7.04 3.21 -15.86
C ASN A 140 6.57 2.77 -14.46
N ILE A 141 7.51 2.27 -13.66
CA ILE A 141 7.22 1.77 -12.32
C ILE A 141 6.73 2.90 -11.42
N SER A 142 7.34 4.07 -11.54
CA SER A 142 7.06 5.21 -10.66
C SER A 142 5.68 5.80 -10.91
N ALA A 143 5.25 5.92 -12.18
CA ALA A 143 3.92 6.40 -12.54
C ALA A 143 2.86 5.28 -12.52
N ARG A 144 3.25 3.99 -12.39
CA ARG A 144 2.38 2.82 -12.57
C ARG A 144 1.71 2.79 -13.95
N GLU A 145 2.45 3.15 -14.97
CA GLU A 145 1.97 3.20 -16.35
C GLU A 145 2.67 2.17 -17.22
N VAL A 146 1.93 1.61 -18.16
CA VAL A 146 2.44 0.66 -19.13
C VAL A 146 1.99 1.10 -20.52
N PHE A 147 2.91 1.11 -21.48
CA PHE A 147 2.64 1.44 -22.87
C PHE A 147 3.07 0.27 -23.76
N VAL A 148 2.19 -0.12 -24.66
CA VAL A 148 2.44 -1.12 -25.70
C VAL A 148 2.40 -0.40 -27.05
N ASP A 149 3.52 -0.41 -27.78
CA ASP A 149 3.71 0.36 -29.03
C ASP A 149 3.35 1.85 -28.90
N GLY A 150 3.67 2.45 -27.72
CA GLY A 150 3.39 3.84 -27.39
C GLY A 150 1.94 4.13 -26.99
N VAL A 151 1.06 3.12 -26.97
CA VAL A 151 -0.32 3.23 -26.52
C VAL A 151 -0.42 2.83 -25.04
N HIS A 152 -0.97 3.73 -24.21
CA HIS A 152 -1.21 3.42 -22.80
C HIS A 152 -2.20 2.26 -22.66
N VAL A 153 -1.86 1.28 -21.83
CA VAL A 153 -2.72 0.13 -21.54
C VAL A 153 -3.10 0.10 -20.06
N GLU A 154 -4.39 -0.12 -19.81
CA GLU A 154 -4.89 -0.23 -18.44
C GLU A 154 -4.71 -1.64 -17.93
N LEU A 155 -4.04 -1.77 -16.79
CA LEU A 155 -3.90 -3.01 -16.04
C LEU A 155 -4.67 -2.91 -14.73
N ARG A 156 -5.20 -4.03 -14.25
CA ARG A 156 -5.75 -4.11 -12.90
C ARG A 156 -4.63 -4.02 -11.85
N PRO A 157 -4.88 -3.59 -10.62
CA PRO A 157 -3.85 -3.38 -9.61
C PRO A 157 -2.88 -4.56 -9.44
N LYS A 158 -3.38 -5.80 -9.39
CA LYS A 158 -2.54 -7.00 -9.25
C LYS A 158 -1.81 -7.41 -10.53
N GLU A 159 -2.32 -7.04 -11.69
CA GLU A 159 -1.62 -7.19 -12.97
C GLU A 159 -0.41 -6.25 -13.03
N TYR A 160 -0.56 -4.98 -12.58
CA TYR A 160 0.56 -4.05 -12.41
C TYR A 160 1.61 -4.60 -11.47
N ASP A 161 1.18 -5.01 -10.26
CA ASP A 161 2.10 -5.48 -9.23
C ASP A 161 2.92 -6.69 -9.73
N LEU A 162 2.27 -7.62 -10.42
CA LEU A 162 2.91 -8.81 -10.98
C LEU A 162 3.87 -8.46 -12.12
N LEU A 163 3.46 -7.60 -13.06
CA LEU A 163 4.31 -7.16 -14.17
C LEU A 163 5.54 -6.41 -13.63
N PHE A 164 5.34 -5.47 -12.72
CA PHE A 164 6.43 -4.67 -12.13
C PHE A 164 7.43 -5.55 -11.38
N PHE A 165 6.93 -6.48 -10.57
CA PHE A 165 7.80 -7.42 -9.87
C PHE A 165 8.66 -8.22 -10.85
N LEU A 166 8.06 -8.76 -11.91
CA LEU A 166 8.78 -9.55 -12.91
C LEU A 166 9.78 -8.72 -13.71
N VAL A 167 9.44 -7.47 -14.09
CA VAL A 167 10.33 -6.56 -14.83
C VAL A 167 11.52 -6.13 -13.98
N GLN A 168 11.29 -5.78 -12.71
CA GLN A 168 12.38 -5.42 -11.78
C GLN A 168 13.32 -6.58 -11.52
N ASN A 169 12.84 -7.82 -11.59
CA ASN A 169 13.60 -9.04 -11.37
C ASN A 169 13.81 -9.83 -12.68
N ARG A 170 13.97 -9.11 -13.80
CA ARG A 170 14.15 -9.74 -15.11
C ARG A 170 15.34 -10.72 -15.13
N GLY A 171 15.20 -11.78 -15.88
CA GLY A 171 16.21 -12.85 -15.97
C GLY A 171 16.11 -13.89 -14.85
N ILE A 172 15.31 -13.66 -13.79
CA ILE A 172 15.16 -14.58 -12.65
C ILE A 172 13.84 -15.36 -12.80
N VAL A 173 13.90 -16.69 -12.60
CA VAL A 173 12.73 -17.56 -12.57
C VAL A 173 12.13 -17.57 -11.16
N PHE A 174 10.84 -17.26 -11.03
CA PHE A 174 10.11 -17.32 -9.78
C PHE A 174 9.06 -18.44 -9.84
N SER A 175 9.00 -19.24 -8.77
CA SER A 175 7.92 -20.22 -8.62
C SER A 175 6.55 -19.52 -8.43
N ARG A 176 5.47 -20.28 -8.66
CA ARG A 176 4.11 -19.75 -8.43
C ARG A 176 3.89 -19.31 -6.99
N ASP A 177 4.36 -20.13 -6.05
CA ASP A 177 4.26 -19.81 -4.62
C ASP A 177 5.04 -18.54 -4.27
N ALA A 178 6.27 -18.39 -4.80
CA ALA A 178 7.07 -17.19 -4.59
C ALA A 178 6.39 -15.94 -5.18
N LEU A 179 5.80 -16.02 -6.37
CA LEU A 179 5.04 -14.92 -6.97
C LEU A 179 3.78 -14.61 -6.16
N LEU A 180 3.08 -15.63 -5.68
CA LEU A 180 1.90 -15.46 -4.85
C LEU A 180 2.26 -14.71 -3.56
N GLU A 181 3.29 -15.15 -2.84
CA GLU A 181 3.76 -14.50 -1.63
C GLU A 181 4.21 -13.04 -1.88
N LYS A 182 5.01 -12.80 -2.92
CA LYS A 182 5.60 -11.48 -3.19
C LYS A 182 4.59 -10.45 -3.70
N VAL A 183 3.57 -10.88 -4.46
CA VAL A 183 2.60 -9.97 -5.10
C VAL A 183 1.29 -9.88 -4.34
N TRP A 184 0.85 -10.96 -3.70
CA TRP A 184 -0.41 -11.00 -2.94
C TRP A 184 -0.21 -10.93 -1.42
N GLY A 185 0.97 -11.28 -0.94
CA GLY A 185 1.30 -11.31 0.48
C GLY A 185 1.13 -12.69 1.10
N PHE A 186 1.74 -12.86 2.29
CA PHE A 186 1.82 -14.16 2.98
C PHE A 186 0.45 -14.68 3.45
N ASP A 187 -0.51 -13.76 3.72
CA ASP A 187 -1.84 -14.12 4.24
C ASP A 187 -2.87 -14.37 3.13
N PHE A 188 -2.45 -14.40 1.87
CA PHE A 188 -3.36 -14.62 0.76
C PHE A 188 -3.80 -16.09 0.69
N MET A 189 -5.10 -16.35 0.89
CA MET A 189 -5.71 -17.69 0.90
C MET A 189 -5.99 -18.29 -0.49
N GLY A 190 -5.43 -17.72 -1.55
CA GLY A 190 -5.56 -18.23 -2.92
C GLY A 190 -4.53 -19.32 -3.25
N ASP A 191 -4.76 -20.04 -4.36
CA ASP A 191 -3.86 -21.06 -4.87
C ASP A 191 -2.96 -20.55 -6.02
N ASP A 192 -2.02 -21.35 -6.45
CA ASP A 192 -1.06 -21.08 -7.53
C ASP A 192 -1.74 -20.82 -8.89
N ARG A 193 -2.99 -21.27 -9.09
CA ARG A 193 -3.81 -20.99 -10.29
C ARG A 193 -4.14 -19.51 -10.41
N THR A 194 -4.14 -18.75 -9.30
CA THR A 194 -4.30 -17.30 -9.31
C THR A 194 -3.20 -16.65 -10.13
N VAL A 195 -1.96 -17.09 -9.94
CA VAL A 195 -0.80 -16.58 -10.70
C VAL A 195 -0.95 -16.92 -12.19
N ASP A 196 -1.32 -18.16 -12.51
CA ASP A 196 -1.50 -18.59 -13.91
C ASP A 196 -2.59 -17.78 -14.63
N ALA A 197 -3.70 -17.49 -13.94
CA ALA A 197 -4.77 -16.65 -14.46
C ALA A 197 -4.30 -15.22 -14.74
N GLN A 198 -3.55 -14.61 -13.81
CA GLN A 198 -3.01 -13.26 -13.97
C GLN A 198 -1.95 -13.18 -15.08
N ILE A 199 -1.07 -14.17 -15.19
CA ILE A 199 -0.10 -14.28 -16.30
C ILE A 199 -0.84 -14.37 -17.65
N LYS A 200 -1.93 -15.13 -17.73
CA LYS A 200 -2.74 -15.20 -18.93
C LYS A 200 -3.33 -13.84 -19.32
N MET A 201 -3.86 -13.10 -18.34
CA MET A 201 -4.42 -11.76 -18.57
C MET A 201 -3.33 -10.75 -18.99
N LEU A 202 -2.18 -10.74 -18.30
CA LEU A 202 -1.04 -9.92 -18.70
C LEU A 202 -0.59 -10.21 -20.13
N ARG A 203 -0.42 -11.46 -20.49
CA ARG A 203 -0.05 -11.86 -21.84
C ARG A 203 -1.06 -11.39 -22.89
N HIS A 204 -2.35 -11.35 -22.54
CA HIS A 204 -3.38 -10.84 -23.43
C HIS A 204 -3.23 -9.33 -23.65
N VAL A 205 -3.00 -8.54 -22.58
CA VAL A 205 -2.82 -7.09 -22.67
C VAL A 205 -1.51 -6.73 -23.37
N LEU A 206 -0.43 -7.48 -23.12
CA LEU A 206 0.89 -7.25 -23.74
C LEU A 206 0.93 -7.61 -25.25
N GLY A 207 -0.10 -8.28 -25.79
CA GLY A 207 -0.23 -8.57 -27.21
C GLY A 207 0.97 -9.32 -27.78
N ASP A 208 1.67 -8.72 -28.72
CA ASP A 208 2.86 -9.32 -29.39
C ASP A 208 4.05 -9.49 -28.42
N TYR A 209 4.11 -8.70 -27.35
CA TYR A 209 5.16 -8.77 -26.32
C TYR A 209 4.87 -9.79 -25.21
N ARG A 210 3.80 -10.58 -25.33
CA ARG A 210 3.45 -11.69 -24.41
C ARG A 210 4.58 -12.69 -24.19
N THR A 211 5.48 -12.82 -25.18
CA THR A 211 6.64 -13.71 -25.13
C THR A 211 7.70 -13.28 -24.12
N TYR A 212 7.67 -12.01 -23.68
CA TYR A 212 8.55 -11.50 -22.62
C TYR A 212 8.29 -12.18 -21.27
N ILE A 213 7.07 -12.67 -21.05
CA ILE A 213 6.77 -13.49 -19.87
C ILE A 213 6.93 -14.97 -20.27
N VAL A 214 8.08 -15.55 -19.95
CA VAL A 214 8.43 -16.93 -20.29
C VAL A 214 7.93 -17.88 -19.22
N THR A 215 7.35 -19.04 -19.66
CA THR A 215 6.96 -20.12 -18.75
C THR A 215 8.05 -21.17 -18.68
N TYR A 216 8.55 -21.43 -17.48
CA TYR A 216 9.42 -22.56 -17.17
C TYR A 216 8.56 -23.67 -16.56
N ARG A 217 8.30 -24.74 -17.35
CA ARG A 217 7.44 -25.86 -16.92
C ARG A 217 7.96 -26.48 -15.63
N GLY A 218 7.09 -26.58 -14.62
CA GLY A 218 7.45 -27.10 -13.30
C GLY A 218 8.23 -26.15 -12.40
N ALA A 219 8.74 -25.01 -12.92
CA ALA A 219 9.53 -24.05 -12.15
C ALA A 219 8.83 -22.70 -11.95
N GLY A 220 8.01 -22.21 -12.91
CA GLY A 220 7.28 -20.96 -12.77
C GLY A 220 7.42 -20.01 -13.95
N TYR A 221 7.65 -18.72 -13.68
CA TYR A 221 7.67 -17.65 -14.66
C TYR A 221 8.89 -16.75 -14.55
N LYS A 222 9.32 -16.18 -15.68
CA LYS A 222 10.41 -15.22 -15.79
C LYS A 222 10.05 -14.13 -16.79
N PHE A 223 10.46 -12.90 -16.53
CA PHE A 223 10.47 -11.84 -17.54
C PHE A 223 11.82 -11.86 -18.26
N GLU A 224 11.80 -11.92 -19.58
CA GLU A 224 12.97 -12.01 -20.43
C GLU A 224 12.77 -11.13 -21.66
N ALA A 225 13.40 -9.95 -21.62
CA ALA A 225 13.49 -9.02 -22.73
C ALA A 225 14.80 -8.23 -22.62
N GLU A 226 15.38 -7.89 -23.77
CA GLU A 226 16.52 -6.98 -23.81
C GLU A 226 16.03 -5.54 -23.63
N GLU A 227 16.62 -4.81 -22.70
CA GLU A 227 16.37 -3.40 -22.48
C GLU A 227 16.99 -2.58 -23.61
N LYS A 228 16.28 -1.58 -24.10
CA LYS A 228 16.87 -0.61 -25.04
C LYS A 228 18.00 0.12 -24.35
N ALA A 229 19.18 0.13 -24.94
CA ALA A 229 20.35 0.89 -24.51
C ALA A 229 20.13 2.40 -24.62
#